data_187f76696d20d9ee33b9df54df49bd74
#
_entry.id   187f76696d20d9ee33b9df54df49bd74
#
_cell.length_a   1.000
_cell.length_b   1.000
_cell.length_c   1.000
_cell.angle_alpha   90.00
_cell.angle_beta   90.00
_cell.angle_gamma   90.00
#
_symmetry.space_group_name_H-M   'P 1'
#
loop_
_entity.id
_entity.type
_entity.pdbx_description
1 polymer ?
#
loop_
_entity_poly.entity_id
_entity_poly.type
_entity_poly.pdbx_seq_one_letter_code
_entity_poly.pdbx_strand_id
1 'polypeptide(L)'
;MKTKNTILIVDDDAGHRAMLRTLMRGWGYELAEADDGTTAVDMIKERSFDVILMDLKMVNMSGVEALEKIKDHNPAIPIIIMTAYSSVDTAVETLKKGAYDYLTKPLDFEKLKRTVARIIESMYLKEENRHLKEKLGSRFSDACSLPSDTCFR
;
A
#
# COMPACT_ATOMS: atom_id res chain seq x y z
N MET A 1 -8.60 -17.86 0.73
CA MET A 1 -8.98 -16.52 0.27
C MET A 1 -9.12 -15.58 1.46
N LYS A 2 -8.55 -14.42 1.38
CA LYS A 2 -8.68 -13.44 2.44
C LYS A 2 -10.09 -12.90 2.51
N THR A 3 -10.69 -12.94 3.70
CA THR A 3 -12.01 -12.34 3.91
C THR A 3 -11.90 -10.83 4.11
N LYS A 4 -10.78 -10.36 4.64
CA LYS A 4 -10.53 -8.93 4.86
C LYS A 4 -9.11 -8.57 4.51
N ASN A 5 -8.92 -7.37 3.97
CA ASN A 5 -7.61 -6.82 3.73
C ASN A 5 -7.09 -6.14 4.99
N THR A 6 -5.80 -6.20 5.22
CA THR A 6 -5.15 -5.66 6.42
C THR A 6 -4.38 -4.38 6.08
N ILE A 7 -4.64 -3.34 6.82
CA ILE A 7 -4.00 -2.03 6.65
C ILE A 7 -3.24 -1.68 7.92
N LEU A 8 -2.00 -1.25 7.76
CA LEU A 8 -1.20 -0.75 8.86
C LEU A 8 -1.27 0.77 8.88
N ILE A 9 -1.67 1.34 10.01
CA ILE A 9 -1.68 2.78 10.22
C ILE A 9 -0.48 3.15 11.08
N VAL A 10 0.38 4.02 10.56
CA VAL A 10 1.58 4.48 11.26
C VAL A 10 1.46 5.97 11.50
N ASP A 11 1.25 6.36 12.76
CA ASP A 11 1.06 7.75 13.16
C ASP A 11 1.39 7.85 14.64
N ASP A 12 2.14 8.87 15.04
CA ASP A 12 2.49 9.07 16.44
C ASP A 12 1.35 9.71 17.24
N ASP A 13 0.33 10.22 16.58
CA ASP A 13 -0.86 10.78 17.22
C ASP A 13 -1.89 9.67 17.46
N ALA A 14 -2.05 9.27 18.73
CA ALA A 14 -2.97 8.20 19.09
C ALA A 14 -4.42 8.51 18.74
N GLY A 15 -4.84 9.77 18.86
CA GLY A 15 -6.20 10.20 18.51
C GLY A 15 -6.47 10.06 17.03
N HIS A 16 -5.52 10.47 16.21
CA HIS A 16 -5.64 10.36 14.76
C HIS A 16 -5.65 8.88 14.32
N ARG A 17 -4.78 8.06 14.91
CA ARG A 17 -4.79 6.62 14.65
C ARG A 17 -6.12 5.99 14.99
N ALA A 18 -6.68 6.31 16.17
CA ALA A 18 -7.96 5.76 16.62
C ALA A 18 -9.09 6.15 15.67
N MET A 19 -9.09 7.40 15.22
CA MET A 19 -10.08 7.89 14.26
C MET A 19 -10.00 7.12 12.95
N LEU A 20 -8.81 6.99 12.40
CA LEU A 20 -8.60 6.28 11.14
C LEU A 20 -8.96 4.80 11.28
N ARG A 21 -8.60 4.18 12.39
CA ARG A 21 -8.94 2.79 12.66
C ARG A 21 -10.45 2.59 12.62
N THR A 22 -11.19 3.42 13.35
CA THR A 22 -12.65 3.33 13.41
C THR A 22 -13.26 3.53 12.03
N LEU A 23 -12.81 4.54 11.31
CA LEU A 23 -13.31 4.89 9.98
C LEU A 23 -13.08 3.74 8.99
N MET A 24 -11.85 3.27 8.92
CA MET A 24 -11.47 2.25 7.92
C MET A 24 -11.99 0.86 8.28
N ARG A 25 -12.16 0.58 9.56
CA ARG A 25 -12.83 -0.65 9.99
C ARG A 25 -14.27 -0.65 9.52
N GLY A 26 -14.93 0.52 9.53
CA GLY A 26 -16.26 0.67 8.99
C GLY A 26 -16.35 0.41 7.48
N TRP A 27 -15.22 0.54 6.77
CA TRP A 27 -15.14 0.21 5.34
C TRP A 27 -14.86 -1.27 5.08
N GLY A 28 -14.69 -2.07 6.13
CA GLY A 28 -14.50 -3.51 6.00
C GLY A 28 -13.07 -3.99 6.05
N TYR A 29 -12.12 -3.16 6.47
CA TYR A 29 -10.71 -3.55 6.57
C TYR A 29 -10.32 -3.94 7.98
N GLU A 30 -9.33 -4.80 8.10
CA GLU A 30 -8.67 -5.06 9.38
C GLU A 30 -7.53 -4.06 9.54
N LEU A 31 -7.40 -3.51 10.74
CA LEU A 31 -6.43 -2.47 11.01
C LEU A 31 -5.43 -2.91 12.05
N ALA A 32 -4.16 -2.60 11.79
CA ALA A 32 -3.09 -2.67 12.78
C ALA A 32 -2.54 -1.26 12.94
N GLU A 33 -1.89 -1.01 14.06
CA GLU A 33 -1.38 0.32 14.38
C GLU A 33 0.08 0.26 14.81
N ALA A 34 0.84 1.27 14.42
CA ALA A 34 2.19 1.50 14.90
C ALA A 34 2.30 2.98 15.26
N ASP A 35 2.99 3.28 16.34
CA ASP A 35 3.13 4.64 16.83
C ASP A 35 4.40 5.34 16.29
N ASP A 36 5.29 4.58 15.67
CA ASP A 36 6.47 5.16 15.03
C ASP A 36 6.95 4.27 13.87
N GLY A 37 7.93 4.78 13.13
CA GLY A 37 8.47 4.09 11.98
C GLY A 37 9.22 2.82 12.32
N THR A 38 9.90 2.80 13.46
CA THR A 38 10.65 1.61 13.90
C THR A 38 9.71 0.44 14.17
N THR A 39 8.63 0.71 14.91
CA THR A 39 7.59 -0.30 15.16
C THR A 39 6.97 -0.80 13.86
N ALA A 40 6.70 0.12 12.94
CA ALA A 40 6.12 -0.24 11.64
C ALA A 40 7.04 -1.18 10.86
N VAL A 41 8.33 -0.88 10.80
CA VAL A 41 9.30 -1.73 10.11
C VAL A 41 9.35 -3.12 10.74
N ASP A 42 9.37 -3.20 12.07
CA ASP A 42 9.38 -4.47 12.77
C ASP A 42 8.11 -5.29 12.49
N MET A 43 6.96 -4.64 12.49
CA MET A 43 5.69 -5.32 12.20
C MET A 43 5.63 -5.88 10.80
N ILE A 44 6.19 -5.17 9.83
CA ILE A 44 6.22 -5.62 8.44
C ILE A 44 7.10 -6.85 8.26
N LYS A 45 8.16 -6.97 9.05
CA LYS A 45 9.01 -8.16 9.03
C LYS A 45 8.31 -9.38 9.61
N GLU A 46 7.37 -9.16 10.53
CA GLU A 46 6.67 -10.24 11.22
C GLU A 46 5.43 -10.74 10.47
N ARG A 47 4.74 -9.83 9.79
CA ARG A 47 3.48 -10.15 9.12
C ARG A 47 3.28 -9.29 7.87
N SER A 48 2.39 -9.74 7.01
CA SER A 48 2.07 -9.05 5.75
C SER A 48 0.95 -8.04 5.94
N PHE A 49 1.03 -6.95 5.20
CA PHE A 49 -0.02 -5.94 5.13
C PHE A 49 -0.33 -5.65 3.65
N ASP A 50 -1.56 -5.32 3.37
CA ASP A 50 -1.98 -5.02 2.01
C ASP A 50 -1.73 -3.56 1.64
N VAL A 51 -1.84 -2.67 2.61
CA VAL A 51 -1.60 -1.23 2.43
C VAL A 51 -1.02 -0.67 3.73
N ILE A 52 -0.15 0.31 3.60
CA ILE A 52 0.38 1.04 4.74
C ILE A 52 -0.01 2.50 4.59
N LEU A 53 -0.60 3.06 5.64
CA LEU A 53 -0.95 4.47 5.73
C LEU A 53 -0.02 5.09 6.77
N MET A 54 0.87 5.97 6.34
CA MET A 54 1.98 6.43 7.17
C MET A 54 2.07 7.94 7.23
N ASP A 55 2.20 8.47 8.44
CA ASP A 55 2.47 9.89 8.66
C ASP A 55 3.93 10.18 8.29
N LEU A 56 4.14 11.27 7.59
CA LEU A 56 5.48 11.67 7.19
C LEU A 56 6.33 12.12 8.37
N LYS A 57 5.73 12.83 9.33
CA LYS A 57 6.48 13.41 10.44
C LYS A 57 6.20 12.65 11.73
N MET A 58 7.19 11.93 12.19
CA MET A 58 7.11 11.13 13.41
C MET A 58 8.36 11.36 14.26
N VAL A 59 8.28 11.00 15.55
CA VAL A 59 9.31 11.35 16.55
C VAL A 59 10.62 10.59 16.33
N ASN A 60 10.58 9.27 16.29
CA ASN A 60 11.80 8.46 16.29
C ASN A 60 12.40 8.23 14.89
N MET A 61 11.56 8.11 13.92
CA MET A 61 11.96 7.85 12.55
C MET A 61 11.00 8.58 11.62
N SER A 62 11.52 9.35 10.69
CA SER A 62 10.66 10.07 9.75
C SER A 62 9.92 9.07 8.84
N GLY A 63 8.79 9.51 8.30
CA GLY A 63 8.04 8.69 7.35
C GLY A 63 8.86 8.34 6.12
N VAL A 64 9.76 9.24 5.70
CA VAL A 64 10.64 8.99 4.55
C VAL A 64 11.62 7.85 4.84
N GLU A 65 12.24 7.86 6.01
CA GLU A 65 13.15 6.78 6.40
C GLU A 65 12.42 5.45 6.52
N ALA A 66 11.25 5.46 7.15
CA ALA A 66 10.44 4.26 7.29
C ALA A 66 10.01 3.72 5.92
N LEU A 67 9.62 4.62 5.02
CA LEU A 67 9.25 4.27 3.65
C LEU A 67 10.40 3.54 2.95
N GLU A 68 11.61 4.07 3.04
CA GLU A 68 12.78 3.46 2.42
C GLU A 68 13.04 2.07 2.97
N LYS A 69 13.01 1.92 4.30
CA LYS A 69 13.26 0.63 4.95
C LYS A 69 12.20 -0.40 4.61
N ILE A 70 10.94 0.01 4.57
CA ILE A 70 9.84 -0.89 4.22
C ILE A 70 9.98 -1.34 2.76
N LYS A 71 10.30 -0.41 1.86
CA LYS A 71 10.48 -0.73 0.45
C LYS A 71 11.69 -1.62 0.20
N ASP A 72 12.74 -1.47 1.01
CA ASP A 72 13.91 -2.36 0.93
C ASP A 72 13.53 -3.78 1.34
N HIS A 73 12.67 -3.92 2.34
CA HIS A 73 12.22 -5.22 2.81
C HIS A 73 11.19 -5.84 1.86
N ASN A 74 10.24 -5.04 1.40
CA ASN A 74 9.18 -5.52 0.51
C ASN A 74 8.77 -4.40 -0.45
N PRO A 75 9.36 -4.34 -1.65
CA PRO A 75 9.07 -3.27 -2.61
C PRO A 75 7.65 -3.31 -3.18
N ALA A 76 6.93 -4.40 -2.98
CA ALA A 76 5.58 -4.54 -3.52
C ALA A 76 4.49 -3.90 -2.64
N ILE A 77 4.77 -3.60 -1.38
CA ILE A 77 3.76 -3.04 -0.48
C ILE A 77 3.46 -1.58 -0.86
N PRO A 78 2.20 -1.25 -1.16
CA PRO A 78 1.83 0.15 -1.43
C PRO A 78 1.77 0.94 -0.13
N ILE A 79 2.39 2.11 -0.12
CA ILE A 79 2.47 3.00 1.04
C ILE A 79 1.85 4.34 0.66
N ILE A 80 0.86 4.76 1.43
CA ILE A 80 0.23 6.07 1.28
C ILE A 80 0.81 6.97 2.38
N ILE A 81 1.40 8.09 1.98
CA ILE A 81 1.96 9.06 2.92
C ILE A 81 0.91 10.10 3.27
N MET A 82 0.75 10.38 4.55
CA MET A 82 -0.07 11.47 5.06
C MET A 82 0.83 12.55 5.64
N THR A 83 0.50 13.81 5.42
CA THR A 83 1.30 14.88 5.99
C THR A 83 0.50 16.17 6.14
N ALA A 84 0.84 16.95 7.17
CA ALA A 84 0.34 18.30 7.33
C ALA A 84 1.11 19.29 6.45
N TYR A 85 2.23 18.87 5.88
CA TYR A 85 3.07 19.70 5.02
C TYR A 85 2.79 19.41 3.56
N SER A 86 2.29 20.41 2.84
CA SER A 86 1.91 20.29 1.44
C SER A 86 2.94 20.89 0.50
N SER A 87 4.22 20.59 0.73
CA SER A 87 5.28 21.03 -0.17
C SER A 87 5.34 20.13 -1.38
N VAL A 88 5.41 20.71 -2.56
CA VAL A 88 5.57 19.96 -3.81
C VAL A 88 6.88 19.15 -3.78
N ASP A 89 7.93 19.74 -3.25
CA ASP A 89 9.24 19.06 -3.17
C ASP A 89 9.19 17.82 -2.30
N THR A 90 8.50 17.90 -1.16
CA THR A 90 8.34 16.75 -0.27
C THR A 90 7.49 15.66 -0.91
N ALA A 91 6.41 16.05 -1.60
CA ALA A 91 5.56 15.10 -2.31
C ALA A 91 6.36 14.36 -3.39
N VAL A 92 7.11 15.10 -4.20
CA VAL A 92 7.93 14.51 -5.25
C VAL A 92 8.97 13.57 -4.65
N GLU A 93 9.62 13.97 -3.57
CA GLU A 93 10.62 13.14 -2.91
C GLU A 93 10.03 11.82 -2.41
N THR A 94 8.89 11.87 -1.74
CA THR A 94 8.27 10.64 -1.21
C THR A 94 7.82 9.72 -2.34
N LEU A 95 7.27 10.26 -3.41
CA LEU A 95 6.83 9.46 -4.55
C LEU A 95 8.02 8.81 -5.26
N LYS A 96 9.14 9.53 -5.39
CA LYS A 96 10.37 8.99 -5.96
C LYS A 96 10.95 7.85 -5.12
N LYS A 97 10.76 7.90 -3.81
CA LYS A 97 11.24 6.86 -2.89
C LYS A 97 10.30 5.65 -2.81
N GLY A 98 9.22 5.67 -3.55
CA GLY A 98 8.36 4.52 -3.70
C GLY A 98 6.98 4.62 -3.05
N ALA A 99 6.59 5.79 -2.54
CA ALA A 99 5.23 5.97 -2.03
C ALA A 99 4.23 5.80 -3.17
N TYR A 100 3.11 5.15 -2.87
CA TYR A 100 2.04 5.00 -3.85
C TYR A 100 1.32 6.32 -4.09
N ASP A 101 1.02 7.03 -3.00
CA ASP A 101 0.32 8.31 -3.07
C ASP A 101 0.69 9.16 -1.87
N TYR A 102 0.30 10.42 -1.93
CA TYR A 102 0.64 11.44 -0.96
C TYR A 102 -0.61 12.24 -0.67
N LEU A 103 -1.06 12.22 0.58
CA LEU A 103 -2.27 12.91 1.00
C LEU A 103 -1.94 13.99 2.02
N THR A 104 -2.54 15.16 1.88
CA THR A 104 -2.35 16.26 2.83
C THR A 104 -3.42 16.24 3.91
N LYS A 105 -3.04 16.63 5.13
CA LYS A 105 -3.98 16.80 6.23
C LYS A 105 -4.59 18.21 6.18
N PRO A 106 -5.87 18.40 6.49
CA PRO A 106 -6.81 17.36 6.93
C PRO A 106 -7.16 16.42 5.77
N LEU A 107 -7.29 15.13 6.08
CA LEU A 107 -7.52 14.13 5.05
C LEU A 107 -8.92 14.24 4.46
N ASP A 108 -8.99 14.11 3.15
CA ASP A 108 -10.26 13.92 2.45
C ASP A 108 -10.57 12.43 2.51
N PHE A 109 -11.53 12.04 3.35
CA PHE A 109 -11.84 10.63 3.59
C PHE A 109 -12.41 9.93 2.36
N GLU A 110 -13.11 10.67 1.50
CA GLU A 110 -13.58 10.12 0.24
C GLU A 110 -12.42 9.76 -0.67
N LYS A 111 -11.44 10.65 -0.76
CA LYS A 111 -10.23 10.40 -1.54
C LYS A 111 -9.44 9.23 -0.97
N LEU A 112 -9.30 9.17 0.36
CA LEU A 112 -8.61 8.08 1.03
C LEU A 112 -9.30 6.75 0.74
N LYS A 113 -10.61 6.71 0.88
CA LYS A 113 -11.40 5.51 0.62
C LYS A 113 -11.21 5.02 -0.81
N ARG A 114 -11.29 5.93 -1.78
CA ARG A 114 -11.10 5.59 -3.19
C ARG A 114 -9.69 5.11 -3.49
N THR A 115 -8.69 5.75 -2.89
CA THR A 115 -7.29 5.38 -3.09
C THR A 115 -7.02 3.99 -2.55
N VAL A 116 -7.47 3.69 -1.34
CA VAL A 116 -7.31 2.36 -0.74
C VAL A 116 -8.05 1.30 -1.56
N ALA A 117 -9.28 1.59 -1.94
CA ALA A 117 -10.08 0.65 -2.74
C ALA A 117 -9.40 0.36 -4.09
N ARG A 118 -8.84 1.37 -4.72
CA ARG A 118 -8.13 1.22 -5.99
C ARG A 118 -6.88 0.35 -5.84
N ILE A 119 -6.13 0.54 -4.77
CA ILE A 119 -4.94 -0.27 -4.49
C ILE A 119 -5.34 -1.73 -4.33
N ILE A 120 -6.32 -2.00 -3.50
CA ILE A 120 -6.76 -3.36 -3.19
C ILE A 120 -7.32 -4.04 -4.43
N GLU A 121 -8.12 -3.33 -5.22
CA GLU A 121 -8.65 -3.84 -6.47
C GLU A 121 -7.52 -4.17 -7.45
N SER A 122 -6.52 -3.29 -7.56
CA SER A 122 -5.36 -3.52 -8.42
C SER A 122 -4.58 -4.75 -8.01
N MET A 123 -4.37 -4.96 -6.71
CA MET A 123 -3.69 -6.14 -6.19
C MET A 123 -4.47 -7.41 -6.51
N TYR A 124 -5.78 -7.37 -6.33
CA TYR A 124 -6.64 -8.50 -6.62
C TYR A 124 -6.59 -8.86 -8.10
N LEU A 125 -6.66 -7.88 -8.99
CA LEU A 125 -6.58 -8.10 -10.43
C LEU A 125 -5.22 -8.64 -10.86
N LYS A 126 -4.14 -8.17 -10.28
CA LYS A 126 -2.80 -8.67 -10.57
C LYS A 126 -2.65 -10.13 -10.15
N GLU A 127 -3.16 -10.48 -8.99
CA GLU A 127 -3.13 -11.84 -8.51
C GLU A 127 -3.96 -12.77 -9.40
N GLU A 128 -5.15 -12.32 -9.80
CA GLU A 128 -6.01 -13.07 -10.70
C GLU A 128 -5.36 -13.27 -12.07
N ASN A 129 -4.76 -12.23 -12.63
CA ASN A 129 -4.05 -12.32 -13.90
C ASN A 129 -2.88 -13.29 -13.83
N ARG A 130 -2.11 -13.23 -12.77
CA ARG A 130 -0.99 -14.14 -12.56
C ARG A 130 -1.49 -15.58 -12.47
N HIS A 131 -2.56 -15.81 -11.73
CA HIS A 131 -3.16 -17.14 -11.58
C HIS A 131 -3.64 -17.67 -12.93
N LEU A 132 -4.30 -16.84 -13.73
CA LEU A 132 -4.75 -17.20 -15.07
C LEU A 132 -3.57 -17.53 -15.97
N LYS A 133 -2.50 -16.77 -15.94
CA LYS A 133 -1.32 -17.03 -16.73
C LYS A 133 -0.67 -18.37 -16.36
N GLU A 134 -0.57 -18.67 -15.09
CA GLU A 134 -0.05 -19.94 -14.62
C GLU A 134 -0.93 -21.11 -15.06
N LYS A 135 -2.25 -20.92 -14.95
CA LYS A 135 -3.23 -21.94 -15.31
C LYS A 135 -3.24 -22.24 -16.80
N LEU A 136 -3.05 -21.22 -17.62
CA LEU A 136 -3.06 -21.35 -19.08
C LEU A 136 -1.67 -21.51 -19.69
N GLY A 137 -0.63 -21.39 -18.90
CA GLY A 137 0.74 -21.32 -19.37
C GLY A 137 1.12 -22.50 -20.25
N SER A 138 0.80 -23.73 -19.85
CA SER A 138 1.12 -24.92 -20.63
C SER A 138 0.36 -25.00 -21.93
N ARG A 139 -0.85 -24.49 -21.97
CA ARG A 139 -1.64 -24.43 -23.20
C ARG A 139 -1.12 -23.36 -24.14
N PHE A 140 -0.76 -22.21 -23.58
CA PHE A 140 -0.30 -21.09 -24.38
C PHE A 140 1.13 -21.26 -24.88
N SER A 141 1.95 -22.03 -24.24
CA SER A 141 3.28 -22.30 -24.78
C SER A 141 3.22 -23.02 -26.10
N ASP A 142 2.23 -23.88 -26.31
CA ASP A 142 1.99 -24.52 -27.60
C ASP A 142 1.37 -23.53 -28.60
N ALA A 143 0.42 -22.72 -28.14
CA ALA A 143 -0.21 -21.70 -28.98
C ALA A 143 0.78 -20.64 -29.41
N CYS A 144 1.73 -20.31 -28.56
CA CYS A 144 2.72 -19.27 -28.86
C CYS A 144 3.80 -19.74 -29.86
N SER A 145 3.80 -21.00 -30.22
CA SER A 145 4.63 -21.47 -31.32
C SER A 145 4.03 -21.09 -32.67
N LEU A 146 2.76 -20.69 -32.71
CA LEU A 146 2.09 -20.17 -33.91
C LEU A 146 2.52 -18.73 -34.16
N PRO A 147 2.06 -18.12 -35.27
CA PRO A 147 2.42 -16.73 -35.56
C PRO A 147 2.27 -15.83 -34.36
N SER A 148 3.28 -15.04 -34.11
CA SER A 148 3.44 -14.29 -32.90
C SER A 148 2.32 -13.28 -32.61
N ASP A 149 1.70 -12.74 -33.63
CA ASP A 149 0.65 -11.75 -33.48
C ASP A 149 -0.63 -12.31 -32.86
N THR A 150 -0.85 -13.62 -32.91
CA THR A 150 -1.98 -14.25 -32.22
C THR A 150 -1.72 -14.41 -30.73
N CYS A 151 -0.47 -14.45 -30.32
CA CYS A 151 -0.12 -14.59 -28.91
C CYS A 151 -0.20 -13.30 -28.14
N PHE A 152 -0.11 -12.15 -28.80
CA PHE A 152 0.00 -10.85 -28.15
C PHE A 152 -1.30 -10.07 -28.12
N ARG A 153 -2.42 -10.66 -28.44
CA ARG A 153 -3.70 -9.96 -28.50
C ARG A 153 -4.75 -10.48 -27.56
#